data_ea6680879cc14625aaf5941555dfc55b
#
_entry.id   ea6680879cc14625aaf5941555dfc55b
#
_cell.length_a   1.000
_cell.length_b   1.000
_cell.length_c   1.000
_cell.angle_alpha   90.00
_cell.angle_beta   90.00
_cell.angle_gamma   90.00
#
_symmetry.space_group_name_H-M   'P 1'
#
loop_
_entity.id
_entity.type
_entity.pdbx_description
1 polymer ?
#
loop_
_entity_poly.entity_id
_entity_poly.type
_entity_poly.pdbx_seq_one_letter_code
_entity_poly.pdbx_strand_id
1 'polypeptide(L)'
;MKKILFLLASSLLLGTSLSALAIEPPYPEGPGLEFVVELHVNCTGTYTVGDTAHGTRTVIPIVGGTFEGPNMKGEVLSGGADYQYNDREHGRTEVEAIYSIKTDDGVYIHIRNCGLITMGQGGFYFRTAPKFEAPRDSKYAWLNDAIFVCMPGPGDGTGAIVLRVWKVL
;
A
#
# COMPACT_ATOMS: atom_id res chain seq x y z
N MET A 1 -73.39 -33.73 -25.62
CA MET A 1 -72.22 -33.89 -24.68
C MET A 1 -70.95 -33.68 -25.50
N LYS A 2 -70.35 -32.46 -25.45
CA LYS A 2 -69.14 -32.12 -26.18
C LYS A 2 -67.97 -32.09 -25.14
N LYS A 3 -66.99 -32.97 -25.34
CA LYS A 3 -65.78 -33.01 -24.51
C LYS A 3 -64.81 -31.97 -25.10
N ILE A 4 -64.44 -31.01 -24.28
CA ILE A 4 -63.37 -30.01 -24.56
C ILE A 4 -62.08 -30.58 -24.07
N LEU A 5 -61.11 -30.75 -24.98
CA LEU A 5 -59.75 -31.21 -24.71
C LEU A 5 -58.88 -29.99 -24.47
N PHE A 6 -58.37 -29.84 -23.24
CA PHE A 6 -57.37 -28.80 -22.89
C PHE A 6 -56.00 -29.31 -23.29
N LEU A 7 -55.33 -28.66 -24.24
CA LEU A 7 -53.91 -28.83 -24.52
C LEU A 7 -53.11 -27.91 -23.58
N LEU A 8 -52.35 -28.50 -22.68
CA LEU A 8 -51.31 -27.77 -21.92
C LEU A 8 -50.08 -27.68 -22.80
N ALA A 9 -49.75 -26.46 -23.24
CA ALA A 9 -48.44 -26.16 -23.84
C ALA A 9 -47.42 -25.90 -22.75
N SER A 10 -46.51 -26.84 -22.50
CA SER A 10 -45.37 -26.67 -21.66
C SER A 10 -44.26 -25.90 -22.40
N SER A 11 -44.09 -24.62 -22.11
CA SER A 11 -42.94 -23.83 -22.58
C SER A 11 -41.68 -24.19 -21.79
N LEU A 12 -40.77 -24.92 -22.42
CA LEU A 12 -39.46 -25.24 -21.93
C LEU A 12 -38.55 -24.02 -22.08
N LEU A 13 -38.35 -23.26 -20.99
CA LEU A 13 -37.34 -22.20 -20.94
C LEU A 13 -35.97 -22.87 -20.88
N LEU A 14 -35.22 -22.89 -21.99
CA LEU A 14 -33.79 -23.16 -21.99
C LEU A 14 -33.07 -21.94 -21.39
N GLY A 15 -32.78 -22.04 -20.11
CA GLY A 15 -31.86 -21.10 -19.46
C GLY A 15 -30.43 -21.39 -19.93
N THR A 16 -29.90 -20.56 -20.82
CA THR A 16 -28.47 -20.56 -21.13
C THR A 16 -27.73 -19.91 -19.95
N SER A 17 -27.19 -20.73 -19.05
CA SER A 17 -26.25 -20.25 -18.06
C SER A 17 -24.97 -19.79 -18.78
N LEU A 18 -24.71 -18.48 -18.79
CA LEU A 18 -23.39 -17.96 -19.12
C LEU A 18 -22.43 -18.43 -18.01
N SER A 19 -21.69 -19.49 -18.25
CA SER A 19 -20.56 -19.86 -17.43
C SER A 19 -19.49 -18.81 -17.63
N ALA A 20 -19.22 -17.99 -16.60
CA ALA A 20 -18.05 -17.17 -16.58
C ALA A 20 -16.81 -18.09 -16.76
N LEU A 21 -15.97 -17.78 -17.74
CA LEU A 21 -14.71 -18.49 -17.95
C LEU A 21 -13.83 -18.23 -16.71
N ALA A 22 -13.88 -19.13 -15.74
CA ALA A 22 -12.92 -19.15 -14.64
C ALA A 22 -11.59 -19.62 -15.19
N ILE A 23 -10.52 -18.92 -14.84
CA ILE A 23 -9.15 -19.38 -15.11
C ILE A 23 -8.94 -20.61 -14.23
N GLU A 24 -8.72 -21.78 -14.87
CA GLU A 24 -8.47 -23.03 -14.15
C GLU A 24 -7.03 -23.07 -13.59
N PRO A 25 -6.83 -23.58 -12.37
CA PRO A 25 -5.48 -23.78 -11.83
C PRO A 25 -4.68 -24.83 -12.65
N PRO A 26 -3.32 -24.77 -12.66
CA PRO A 26 -2.54 -23.85 -11.83
C PRO A 26 -2.53 -22.43 -12.37
N TYR A 27 -2.76 -21.45 -11.49
CA TYR A 27 -2.60 -20.05 -11.81
C TYR A 27 -1.13 -19.73 -12.08
N PRO A 28 -0.81 -18.72 -12.91
CA PRO A 28 0.57 -18.27 -13.06
C PRO A 28 1.17 -17.91 -11.70
N GLU A 29 2.44 -18.22 -11.50
CA GLU A 29 3.16 -17.77 -10.31
C GLU A 29 3.21 -16.24 -10.29
N GLY A 30 3.01 -15.67 -9.10
CA GLY A 30 3.17 -14.23 -8.88
C GLY A 30 4.65 -13.82 -8.90
N PRO A 31 4.93 -12.51 -8.98
CA PRO A 31 6.30 -12.01 -8.90
C PRO A 31 6.93 -12.35 -7.56
N GLY A 32 8.22 -12.66 -7.55
CA GLY A 32 9.02 -12.81 -6.35
C GLY A 32 9.24 -11.48 -5.63
N LEU A 33 9.67 -11.55 -4.38
CA LEU A 33 10.01 -10.39 -3.56
C LEU A 33 11.41 -10.54 -2.98
N GLU A 34 12.23 -9.49 -3.11
CA GLU A 34 13.56 -9.37 -2.51
C GLU A 34 13.53 -8.31 -1.41
N PHE A 35 13.95 -8.68 -0.18
CA PHE A 35 14.00 -7.73 0.93
C PHE A 35 15.07 -6.66 0.69
N VAL A 36 14.71 -5.40 0.90
CA VAL A 36 15.56 -4.24 0.63
C VAL A 36 16.00 -3.55 1.91
N VAL A 37 15.05 -3.16 2.76
CA VAL A 37 15.34 -2.31 3.91
C VAL A 37 14.18 -2.33 4.92
N GLU A 38 14.53 -2.21 6.20
CA GLU A 38 13.61 -1.86 7.27
C GLU A 38 13.91 -0.43 7.74
N LEU A 39 12.86 0.41 7.80
CA LEU A 39 12.96 1.78 8.29
C LEU A 39 12.15 1.89 9.59
N HIS A 40 12.75 2.50 10.60
CA HIS A 40 12.13 2.93 11.85
C HIS A 40 11.90 4.43 11.76
N VAL A 41 10.67 4.85 11.48
CA VAL A 41 10.35 6.26 11.20
C VAL A 41 9.69 6.89 12.42
N ASN A 42 10.35 7.87 13.01
CA ASN A 42 9.84 8.59 14.17
C ASN A 42 8.89 9.71 13.73
N CYS A 43 7.71 9.74 14.34
CA CYS A 43 6.66 10.70 14.07
C CYS A 43 6.22 11.41 15.34
N THR A 44 5.84 12.69 15.23
CA THR A 44 5.31 13.46 16.36
C THR A 44 4.44 14.64 15.89
N GLY A 45 3.67 15.21 16.80
CA GLY A 45 2.95 16.46 16.50
C GLY A 45 1.86 16.33 15.46
N THR A 46 1.17 15.20 15.40
CA THR A 46 0.03 14.98 14.48
C THR A 46 -1.01 16.08 14.64
N TYR A 47 -1.47 16.63 13.50
CA TYR A 47 -2.57 17.60 13.46
C TYR A 47 -3.55 17.28 12.34
N THR A 48 -4.78 17.76 12.51
CA THR A 48 -5.85 17.59 11.53
C THR A 48 -6.19 18.93 10.92
N VAL A 49 -6.17 19.03 9.59
CA VAL A 49 -6.60 20.20 8.85
C VAL A 49 -8.12 20.37 8.94
N GLY A 50 -8.83 19.24 9.02
CA GLY A 50 -10.27 19.18 9.10
C GLY A 50 -10.88 18.43 7.94
N ASP A 51 -12.19 18.53 7.82
CA ASP A 51 -12.97 17.91 6.76
C ASP A 51 -12.83 18.72 5.46
N THR A 52 -12.46 18.05 4.38
CA THR A 52 -12.19 18.64 3.08
C THR A 52 -13.03 17.96 2.01
N ALA A 53 -13.01 18.51 0.76
CA ALA A 53 -13.68 17.88 -0.37
C ALA A 53 -13.22 16.44 -0.69
N HIS A 54 -12.11 16.01 -0.10
CA HIS A 54 -11.54 14.65 -0.31
C HIS A 54 -11.57 13.78 0.95
N GLY A 55 -12.24 14.20 2.03
CA GLY A 55 -12.24 13.56 3.33
C GLY A 55 -11.46 14.34 4.39
N THR A 56 -11.30 13.74 5.58
CA THR A 56 -10.58 14.39 6.67
C THR A 56 -9.07 14.30 6.47
N ARG A 57 -8.44 15.46 6.27
CA ARG A 57 -6.98 15.55 6.11
C ARG A 57 -6.29 15.52 7.47
N THR A 58 -5.39 14.56 7.67
CA THR A 58 -4.47 14.48 8.81
C THR A 58 -3.04 14.54 8.32
N VAL A 59 -2.19 15.24 9.06
CA VAL A 59 -0.75 15.35 8.78
C VAL A 59 0.03 14.85 9.97
N ILE A 60 0.96 13.93 9.72
CA ILE A 60 1.80 13.30 10.73
C ILE A 60 3.26 13.64 10.42
N PRO A 61 3.85 14.66 11.10
CA PRO A 61 5.22 15.06 10.85
C PRO A 61 6.22 13.94 11.16
N ILE A 62 7.18 13.77 10.25
CA ILE A 62 8.33 12.87 10.40
C ILE A 62 9.50 13.67 10.96
N VAL A 63 10.06 13.21 12.09
CA VAL A 63 11.08 13.94 12.85
C VAL A 63 12.43 13.25 12.85
N GLY A 64 12.55 12.09 12.21
CA GLY A 64 13.80 11.35 12.12
C GLY A 64 13.57 9.85 12.14
N GLY A 65 14.62 9.11 12.46
CA GLY A 65 14.59 7.66 12.55
C GLY A 65 15.85 7.03 12.00
N THR A 66 15.84 5.73 11.82
CA THR A 66 16.95 4.95 11.27
C THR A 66 16.46 3.97 10.22
N PHE A 67 17.36 3.49 9.39
CA PHE A 67 17.06 2.38 8.49
C PHE A 67 18.26 1.46 8.32
N GLU A 68 17.97 0.18 8.11
CA GLU A 68 19.00 -0.83 7.85
C GLU A 68 18.46 -1.91 6.90
N GLY A 69 19.33 -2.37 6.01
CA GLY A 69 19.07 -3.44 5.06
C GLY A 69 20.37 -4.05 4.53
N PRO A 70 20.30 -5.08 3.70
CA PRO A 70 21.48 -5.81 3.21
C PRO A 70 22.50 -4.92 2.50
N ASN A 71 22.05 -3.86 1.80
CA ASN A 71 22.89 -3.04 0.93
C ASN A 71 22.87 -1.54 1.30
N MET A 72 22.15 -1.16 2.36
CA MET A 72 22.01 0.24 2.74
C MET A 72 21.64 0.38 4.21
N LYS A 73 22.18 1.42 4.87
CA LYS A 73 21.81 1.82 6.22
C LYS A 73 22.05 3.32 6.42
N GLY A 74 21.44 3.89 7.44
CA GLY A 74 21.59 5.31 7.75
C GLY A 74 20.45 5.87 8.59
N GLU A 75 20.14 7.14 8.36
CA GLU A 75 19.16 7.92 9.12
C GLU A 75 17.99 8.40 8.26
N VAL A 76 16.79 8.42 8.84
CA VAL A 76 15.64 9.14 8.31
C VAL A 76 15.77 10.59 8.71
N LEU A 77 15.62 11.51 7.75
CA LEU A 77 15.74 12.94 8.01
C LEU A 77 14.42 13.53 8.52
N SER A 78 14.53 14.53 9.38
CA SER A 78 13.38 15.36 9.77
C SER A 78 12.95 16.27 8.63
N GLY A 79 11.68 16.76 8.68
CA GLY A 79 11.15 17.74 7.73
C GLY A 79 10.17 17.15 6.70
N GLY A 80 9.97 15.83 6.72
CA GLY A 80 8.90 15.17 5.97
C GLY A 80 7.61 15.04 6.77
N ALA A 81 6.58 14.49 6.13
CA ALA A 81 5.34 14.14 6.81
C ALA A 81 4.60 13.03 6.05
N ASP A 82 3.70 12.33 6.74
CA ASP A 82 2.66 11.51 6.16
C ASP A 82 1.35 12.32 6.07
N TYR A 83 0.86 12.49 4.87
CA TYR A 83 -0.33 13.27 4.52
C TYR A 83 -1.50 12.31 4.27
N GLN A 84 -2.34 12.11 5.27
CA GLN A 84 -3.42 11.14 5.22
C GLN A 84 -4.76 11.77 4.82
N TYR A 85 -5.52 11.04 4.00
CA TYR A 85 -6.95 11.23 3.85
C TYR A 85 -7.71 10.12 4.55
N ASN A 86 -8.52 10.51 5.54
CA ASN A 86 -9.33 9.57 6.31
C ASN A 86 -10.78 9.64 5.81
N ASP A 87 -11.22 8.58 5.17
CA ASP A 87 -12.61 8.28 4.85
C ASP A 87 -13.20 7.41 5.97
N ARG A 88 -13.75 8.07 6.98
CA ARG A 88 -14.28 7.40 8.17
C ARG A 88 -15.55 6.60 7.89
N GLU A 89 -16.35 7.05 6.92
CA GLU A 89 -17.59 6.39 6.54
C GLU A 89 -17.33 5.00 5.97
N HIS A 90 -16.28 4.85 5.18
CA HIS A 90 -15.93 3.59 4.54
C HIS A 90 -14.76 2.84 5.20
N GLY A 91 -14.27 3.32 6.36
CA GLY A 91 -13.17 2.68 7.09
C GLY A 91 -11.87 2.60 6.28
N ARG A 92 -11.59 3.64 5.48
CA ARG A 92 -10.48 3.69 4.53
C ARG A 92 -9.62 4.93 4.77
N THR A 93 -8.31 4.77 4.77
CA THR A 93 -7.35 5.88 4.85
C THR A 93 -6.32 5.74 3.73
N GLU A 94 -6.20 6.77 2.90
CA GLU A 94 -5.07 6.91 1.99
C GLU A 94 -3.91 7.55 2.74
N VAL A 95 -2.71 7.01 2.55
CA VAL A 95 -1.48 7.51 3.15
C VAL A 95 -0.52 7.95 2.06
N GLU A 96 0.18 9.06 2.29
CA GLU A 96 1.21 9.58 1.41
C GLU A 96 2.32 10.20 2.24
N ALA A 97 3.34 9.40 2.55
CA ALA A 97 4.52 9.88 3.26
C ALA A 97 5.57 10.39 2.27
N ILE A 98 6.00 11.64 2.47
CA ILE A 98 7.04 12.29 1.66
C ILE A 98 8.16 12.72 2.61
N TYR A 99 9.35 12.16 2.43
CA TYR A 99 10.50 12.40 3.28
C TYR A 99 11.81 12.03 2.59
N SER A 100 12.92 12.26 3.25
CA SER A 100 14.25 11.88 2.75
C SER A 100 15.01 11.07 3.78
N ILE A 101 15.92 10.26 3.31
CA ILE A 101 16.89 9.50 4.10
C ILE A 101 18.30 9.89 3.70
N LYS A 102 19.25 9.66 4.60
CA LYS A 102 20.68 9.83 4.34
C LYS A 102 21.41 8.57 4.73
N THR A 103 22.13 8.01 3.80
CA THR A 103 22.95 6.81 4.03
C THR A 103 24.20 7.13 4.86
N ASP A 104 24.80 6.13 5.52
CA ASP A 104 26.02 6.28 6.31
C ASP A 104 27.21 6.79 5.49
N ASP A 105 27.23 6.53 4.17
CA ASP A 105 28.22 7.08 3.24
C ASP A 105 27.82 8.44 2.64
N GLY A 106 26.76 9.07 3.17
CA GLY A 106 26.42 10.47 2.94
C GLY A 106 25.52 10.74 1.75
N VAL A 107 24.95 9.71 1.11
CA VAL A 107 24.04 9.88 -0.03
C VAL A 107 22.63 10.19 0.45
N TYR A 108 22.01 11.23 -0.12
CA TYR A 108 20.61 11.58 0.14
C TYR A 108 19.71 10.88 -0.86
N ILE A 109 18.62 10.29 -0.37
CA ILE A 109 17.60 9.60 -1.17
C ILE A 109 16.24 10.14 -0.77
N HIS A 110 15.45 10.59 -1.74
CA HIS A 110 14.08 11.03 -1.51
C HIS A 110 13.11 9.86 -1.62
N ILE A 111 12.05 9.87 -0.79
CA ILE A 111 11.04 8.81 -0.75
C ILE A 111 9.66 9.44 -0.79
N ARG A 112 8.83 8.92 -1.71
CA ARG A 112 7.39 9.11 -1.69
C ARG A 112 6.73 7.74 -1.52
N ASN A 113 6.06 7.54 -0.39
CA ASN A 113 5.48 6.25 -0.03
C ASN A 113 3.96 6.36 0.06
N CYS A 114 3.27 5.94 -0.98
CA CYS A 114 1.81 5.99 -1.07
C CYS A 114 1.18 4.64 -0.74
N GLY A 115 0.01 4.65 -0.12
CA GLY A 115 -0.66 3.41 0.21
C GLY A 115 -2.04 3.55 0.80
N LEU A 116 -2.48 2.46 1.39
CA LEU A 116 -3.85 2.29 1.84
C LEU A 116 -3.90 1.54 3.17
N ILE A 117 -4.72 2.07 4.07
CA ILE A 117 -5.17 1.39 5.27
C ILE A 117 -6.67 1.12 5.10
N THR A 118 -7.10 -0.11 5.37
CA THR A 118 -8.51 -0.46 5.46
C THR A 118 -8.81 -1.32 6.67
N MET A 119 -10.04 -1.17 7.19
CA MET A 119 -10.61 -2.00 8.22
C MET A 119 -11.91 -2.59 7.65
N GLY A 120 -11.94 -3.85 7.32
CA GLY A 120 -13.08 -4.52 6.70
C GLY A 120 -13.29 -5.94 7.19
N GLN A 121 -14.14 -6.71 6.50
CA GLN A 121 -14.42 -8.10 6.86
C GLN A 121 -13.17 -9.00 6.82
N GLY A 122 -12.12 -8.60 6.06
CA GLY A 122 -10.82 -9.26 6.01
C GLY A 122 -9.84 -8.85 7.13
N GLY A 123 -10.26 -8.00 8.07
CA GLY A 123 -9.42 -7.46 9.14
C GLY A 123 -8.65 -6.20 8.74
N PHE A 124 -7.58 -5.93 9.47
CA PHE A 124 -6.71 -4.79 9.25
C PHE A 124 -5.78 -5.04 8.05
N TYR A 125 -5.78 -4.13 7.11
CA TYR A 125 -4.89 -4.13 5.96
C TYR A 125 -4.13 -2.82 5.90
N PHE A 126 -2.79 -2.87 5.82
CA PHE A 126 -1.94 -1.71 5.59
C PHE A 126 -0.81 -2.09 4.65
N ARG A 127 -0.81 -1.56 3.43
CA ARG A 127 0.24 -1.75 2.42
C ARG A 127 0.52 -0.45 1.71
N THR A 128 1.80 -0.25 1.37
CA THR A 128 2.25 0.93 0.63
C THR A 128 3.21 0.53 -0.49
N ALA A 129 3.42 1.45 -1.43
CA ALA A 129 4.31 1.28 -2.56
C ALA A 129 5.29 2.47 -2.60
N PRO A 130 6.44 2.38 -1.93
CA PRO A 130 7.42 3.45 -1.93
C PRO A 130 8.09 3.61 -3.30
N LYS A 131 8.26 4.86 -3.69
CA LYS A 131 9.07 5.28 -4.82
C LYS A 131 10.30 6.01 -4.28
N PHE A 132 11.48 5.63 -4.76
CA PHE A 132 12.75 6.23 -4.38
C PHE A 132 13.27 7.13 -5.50
N GLU A 133 13.97 8.19 -5.09
CA GLU A 133 14.75 9.05 -5.98
C GLU A 133 16.17 9.13 -5.42
N ALA A 134 17.08 8.38 -6.02
CA ALA A 134 18.50 8.33 -5.66
C ALA A 134 19.35 9.02 -6.73
N PRO A 135 20.51 9.64 -6.38
CA PRO A 135 21.42 10.21 -7.36
C PRO A 135 21.89 9.15 -8.36
N ARG A 136 21.90 9.50 -9.64
CA ARG A 136 22.23 8.56 -10.75
C ARG A 136 23.66 8.07 -10.74
N ASP A 137 24.56 8.83 -10.16
CA ASP A 137 25.98 8.52 -9.98
C ASP A 137 26.31 7.80 -8.68
N SER A 138 25.30 7.49 -7.87
CA SER A 138 25.47 6.75 -6.62
C SER A 138 25.31 5.24 -6.82
N LYS A 139 25.87 4.46 -5.90
CA LYS A 139 25.63 2.99 -5.85
C LYS A 139 24.17 2.61 -5.57
N TYR A 140 23.33 3.60 -5.24
CA TYR A 140 21.90 3.44 -4.96
C TYR A 140 21.01 3.75 -6.17
N ALA A 141 21.59 4.10 -7.32
CA ALA A 141 20.84 4.47 -8.55
C ALA A 141 19.83 3.40 -8.98
N TRP A 142 20.07 2.12 -8.66
CA TRP A 142 19.15 1.01 -8.93
C TRP A 142 17.77 1.16 -8.27
N LEU A 143 17.66 1.95 -7.20
CA LEU A 143 16.39 2.26 -6.57
C LEU A 143 15.43 3.04 -7.49
N ASN A 144 15.95 3.75 -8.49
CA ASN A 144 15.13 4.49 -9.44
C ASN A 144 14.44 3.60 -10.48
N ASP A 145 14.96 2.37 -10.67
CA ASP A 145 14.61 1.49 -11.79
C ASP A 145 13.87 0.22 -11.34
N ALA A 146 13.24 0.25 -10.16
CA ALA A 146 12.52 -0.88 -9.61
C ALA A 146 11.16 -0.48 -9.00
N ILE A 147 10.27 -1.44 -8.91
CA ILE A 147 9.00 -1.32 -8.19
C ILE A 147 9.15 -1.93 -6.80
N PHE A 148 8.61 -1.25 -5.80
CA PHE A 148 8.69 -1.68 -4.41
C PHE A 148 7.30 -1.80 -3.79
N VAL A 149 7.20 -2.72 -2.85
CA VAL A 149 6.05 -2.87 -1.94
C VAL A 149 6.53 -2.80 -0.51
N CYS A 150 5.69 -2.26 0.37
CA CYS A 150 6.03 -2.10 1.78
C CYS A 150 4.90 -2.62 2.66
N MET A 151 5.30 -3.24 3.75
CA MET A 151 4.42 -3.66 4.83
C MET A 151 4.72 -2.83 6.08
N PRO A 152 3.96 -1.76 6.32
CA PRO A 152 4.06 -1.02 7.56
C PRO A 152 3.56 -1.84 8.75
N GLY A 153 4.18 -1.63 9.89
CA GLY A 153 3.82 -2.29 11.14
C GLY A 153 4.02 -1.35 12.33
N PRO A 154 3.50 -1.70 13.51
CA PRO A 154 3.73 -0.93 14.72
C PRO A 154 5.23 -0.92 15.03
N GLY A 155 5.70 0.20 15.56
CA GLY A 155 7.04 0.32 16.12
C GLY A 155 7.18 -0.50 17.41
N ASP A 156 8.40 -0.57 17.90
CA ASP A 156 8.82 -1.31 19.08
C ASP A 156 8.50 -0.58 20.43
N GLY A 157 7.58 0.38 20.40
CA GLY A 157 7.18 1.18 21.57
C GLY A 157 7.89 2.53 21.68
N THR A 158 8.75 2.88 20.73
CA THR A 158 9.47 4.17 20.68
C THR A 158 8.70 5.30 19.98
N GLY A 159 7.46 5.05 19.57
CA GLY A 159 6.63 5.98 18.79
C GLY A 159 6.91 5.90 17.28
N ALA A 160 7.77 5.01 16.86
CA ALA A 160 8.12 4.80 15.47
C ALA A 160 7.09 3.91 14.76
N ILE A 161 6.91 4.14 13.46
CA ILE A 161 6.35 3.16 12.56
C ILE A 161 7.49 2.39 11.89
N VAL A 162 7.35 1.05 11.80
CA VAL A 162 8.33 0.21 11.10
C VAL A 162 7.84 -0.07 9.69
N LEU A 163 8.70 0.21 8.71
CA LEU A 163 8.41 0.03 7.28
C LEU A 163 9.36 -1.03 6.72
N ARG A 164 8.83 -2.20 6.36
CA ARG A 164 9.59 -3.25 5.69
C ARG A 164 9.34 -3.17 4.19
N VAL A 165 10.41 -3.02 3.42
CA VAL A 165 10.35 -2.78 1.97
C VAL A 165 10.96 -3.94 1.21
N TRP A 166 10.25 -4.37 0.19
CA TRP A 166 10.69 -5.38 -0.78
C TRP A 166 10.64 -4.82 -2.20
N LYS A 167 11.62 -5.22 -3.00
CA LYS A 167 11.61 -5.04 -4.44
C LYS A 167 10.79 -6.16 -5.08
N VAL A 168 9.98 -5.83 -6.07
CA VAL A 168 9.27 -6.79 -6.91
C VAL A 168 10.23 -7.29 -8.00
N LEU A 169 10.33 -8.63 -8.15
CA LEU A 169 11.24 -9.29 -9.11
C LEU A 169 10.54 -9.65 -10.41
#